data_1a947a98038acdf4aabbbfa8962c172c
#
_entry.id   1a947a98038acdf4aabbbfa8962c172c
#
_cell.length_a   1.000
_cell.length_b   1.000
_cell.length_c   1.000
_cell.angle_alpha   90.00
_cell.angle_beta   90.00
_cell.angle_gamma   90.00
#
_symmetry.space_group_name_H-M   'P 1'
#
loop_
_entity.id
_entity.type
_entity.pdbx_description
1 polymer ?
#
loop_
_entity_poly.entity_id
_entity_poly.type
_entity_poly.pdbx_seq_one_letter_code
_entity_poly.pdbx_strand_id
1 'polypeptide(L)'
;PEACKKLAERKAGAVVQEILADPAFSGMLIVMGADTMVVHEGEIFGKPRNLSDGTRMLRALAGDTHQVITAVSVWMISANADGQVSLGFRTLADTAHVTFHDLTDEQIADYLRRGESFDKAGAYAAQGEGAKLIKHIEGDRDTVIGLPVTRLLREFPDLSAAI
;
A
#
# COMPACT_ATOMS: atom_id res chain seq x y z
N PRO A 1 -1.34 -11.05 -5.06
CA PRO A 1 -2.43 -10.29 -4.43
C PRO A 1 -2.85 -10.84 -3.06
N GLU A 2 -2.95 -12.18 -2.91
CA GLU A 2 -3.48 -12.78 -1.67
C GLU A 2 -2.62 -12.49 -0.43
N ALA A 3 -1.29 -12.53 -0.55
CA ALA A 3 -0.40 -12.16 0.55
C ALA A 3 -0.59 -10.69 0.96
N CYS A 4 -0.74 -9.78 -0.02
CA CYS A 4 -0.98 -8.37 0.21
C CYS A 4 -2.32 -8.14 0.93
N LYS A 5 -3.39 -8.82 0.52
CA LYS A 5 -4.71 -8.77 1.19
C LYS A 5 -4.63 -9.21 2.65
N LYS A 6 -3.96 -10.32 2.94
CA LYS A 6 -3.77 -10.81 4.31
C LYS A 6 -3.04 -9.80 5.20
N LEU A 7 -2.05 -9.08 4.66
CA LEU A 7 -1.34 -8.06 5.41
C LEU A 7 -2.22 -6.83 5.68
N ALA A 8 -2.99 -6.39 4.68
CA ALA A 8 -3.97 -5.31 4.85
C ALA A 8 -5.03 -5.66 5.91
N GLU A 9 -5.57 -6.89 5.87
CA GLU A 9 -6.52 -7.40 6.87
C GLU A 9 -5.92 -7.41 8.28
N ARG A 10 -4.70 -7.90 8.43
CA ARG A 10 -4.02 -7.93 9.73
C ARG A 10 -3.80 -6.55 10.31
N LYS A 11 -3.43 -5.57 9.47
CA LYS A 11 -3.24 -4.17 9.90
C LYS A 11 -4.54 -3.56 10.39
N ALA A 12 -5.61 -3.67 9.61
CA ALA A 12 -6.93 -3.15 9.99
C ALA A 12 -7.48 -3.90 11.22
N GLY A 13 -7.41 -5.23 11.23
CA GLY A 13 -7.90 -6.07 12.31
C GLY A 13 -7.24 -5.79 13.66
N ALA A 14 -5.95 -5.46 13.68
CA ALA A 14 -5.26 -5.08 14.91
C ALA A 14 -5.87 -3.80 15.52
N VAL A 15 -6.13 -2.78 14.71
CA VAL A 15 -6.78 -1.54 15.16
C VAL A 15 -8.22 -1.80 15.60
N VAL A 16 -8.96 -2.63 14.88
CA VAL A 16 -10.32 -3.02 15.26
C VAL A 16 -10.35 -3.70 16.63
N GLN A 17 -9.39 -4.59 16.92
CA GLN A 17 -9.29 -5.25 18.24
C GLN A 17 -9.03 -4.23 19.36
N GLU A 18 -8.17 -3.24 19.13
CA GLU A 18 -7.91 -2.19 20.11
C GLU A 18 -9.16 -1.35 20.38
N ILE A 19 -9.91 -0.97 19.32
CA ILE A 19 -11.16 -0.21 19.45
C ILE A 19 -12.22 -1.00 20.23
N LEU A 20 -12.39 -2.29 19.92
CA LEU A 20 -13.38 -3.14 20.58
C LEU A 20 -13.00 -3.51 22.02
N ALA A 21 -11.74 -3.39 22.40
CA ALA A 21 -11.28 -3.56 23.77
C ALA A 21 -11.60 -2.35 24.68
N ASP A 22 -11.93 -1.19 24.09
CA ASP A 22 -12.35 -0.01 24.85
C ASP A 22 -13.83 -0.14 25.25
N PRO A 23 -14.17 -0.28 26.54
CA PRO A 23 -15.55 -0.40 27.00
C PRO A 23 -16.37 0.87 26.79
N ALA A 24 -15.73 2.01 26.51
CA ALA A 24 -16.41 3.27 26.21
C ALA A 24 -16.79 3.41 24.74
N PHE A 25 -16.35 2.49 23.87
CA PHE A 25 -16.68 2.56 22.45
C PHE A 25 -18.17 2.36 22.19
N SER A 26 -18.79 3.35 21.56
CA SER A 26 -20.16 3.30 21.06
C SER A 26 -20.27 4.09 19.76
N GLY A 27 -21.23 3.71 18.91
CA GLY A 27 -21.42 4.35 17.61
C GLY A 27 -20.89 3.49 16.45
N MET A 28 -20.56 4.12 15.33
CA MET A 28 -20.12 3.46 14.11
C MET A 28 -18.76 4.01 13.67
N LEU A 29 -17.84 3.14 13.32
CA LEU A 29 -16.54 3.47 12.76
C LEU A 29 -16.25 2.65 11.51
N ILE A 30 -15.50 3.26 10.59
CA ILE A 30 -14.87 2.59 9.46
C ILE A 30 -13.37 2.58 9.70
N VAL A 31 -12.77 1.39 9.70
CA VAL A 31 -11.32 1.20 9.82
C VAL A 31 -10.79 0.67 8.50
N MET A 32 -9.76 1.32 7.97
CA MET A 32 -9.08 0.88 6.75
C MET A 32 -7.63 0.54 7.03
N GLY A 33 -7.20 -0.61 6.54
CA GLY A 33 -5.79 -1.01 6.52
C GLY A 33 -5.36 -1.27 5.10
N ALA A 34 -4.20 -0.73 4.71
CA ALA A 34 -3.62 -0.95 3.40
C ALA A 34 -2.23 -1.56 3.49
N ASP A 35 -1.87 -2.32 2.47
CA ASP A 35 -0.53 -2.85 2.28
C ASP A 35 -0.14 -2.80 0.81
N THR A 36 1.14 -2.54 0.53
CA THR A 36 1.65 -2.44 -0.84
C THR A 36 2.87 -3.34 -1.00
N MET A 37 2.90 -4.08 -2.10
CA MET A 37 4.00 -4.96 -2.50
C MET A 37 4.47 -4.58 -3.89
N VAL A 38 5.79 -4.64 -4.09
CA VAL A 38 6.43 -4.58 -5.40
C VAL A 38 6.83 -5.99 -5.79
N VAL A 39 6.50 -6.40 -7.02
CA VAL A 39 6.83 -7.72 -7.56
C VAL A 39 7.54 -7.55 -8.88
N HIS A 40 8.73 -8.10 -9.00
CA HIS A 40 9.52 -8.12 -10.23
C HIS A 40 10.05 -9.52 -10.49
N GLU A 41 9.82 -10.06 -11.69
CA GLU A 41 10.20 -11.42 -12.10
C GLU A 41 9.79 -12.53 -11.11
N GLY A 42 8.64 -12.35 -10.43
CA GLY A 42 8.13 -13.30 -9.42
C GLY A 42 8.74 -13.15 -8.03
N GLU A 43 9.73 -12.28 -7.85
CA GLU A 43 10.30 -11.93 -6.55
C GLU A 43 9.54 -10.76 -5.92
N ILE A 44 9.23 -10.88 -4.62
CA ILE A 44 8.61 -9.80 -3.84
C ILE A 44 9.71 -8.92 -3.26
N PHE A 45 9.72 -7.65 -3.66
CA PHE A 45 10.60 -6.64 -3.11
C PHE A 45 9.91 -5.94 -1.93
N GLY A 46 10.35 -6.25 -0.73
CA GLY A 46 9.91 -5.57 0.49
C GLY A 46 10.64 -4.24 0.68
N LYS A 47 10.65 -3.75 1.93
CA LYS A 47 11.46 -2.60 2.31
C LYS A 47 12.94 -2.97 2.30
N PRO A 48 13.84 -2.12 1.78
CA PRO A 48 15.27 -2.41 1.79
C PRO A 48 15.79 -2.45 3.23
N ARG A 49 16.60 -3.45 3.52
CA ARG A 49 17.21 -3.66 4.84
C ARG A 49 18.37 -2.71 5.12
N ASN A 50 19.03 -2.27 4.06
CA ASN A 50 20.20 -1.38 4.09
C ASN A 50 20.43 -0.78 2.69
N LEU A 51 21.45 0.07 2.59
CA LEU A 51 21.81 0.75 1.34
C LEU A 51 22.13 -0.22 0.20
N SER A 52 22.86 -1.30 0.48
CA SER A 52 23.21 -2.33 -0.51
C SER A 52 21.99 -3.04 -1.05
N ASP A 53 21.02 -3.38 -0.20
CA ASP A 53 19.78 -4.01 -0.59
C ASP A 53 18.90 -3.06 -1.43
N GLY A 54 18.81 -1.78 -1.05
CA GLY A 54 18.15 -0.75 -1.85
C GLY A 54 18.79 -0.56 -3.23
N THR A 55 20.12 -0.56 -3.30
CA THR A 55 20.86 -0.50 -4.58
C THR A 55 20.55 -1.71 -5.45
N ARG A 56 20.53 -2.91 -4.88
CA ARG A 56 20.18 -4.16 -5.58
C ARG A 56 18.76 -4.07 -6.16
N MET A 57 17.80 -3.63 -5.34
CA MET A 57 16.40 -3.49 -5.76
C MET A 57 16.27 -2.51 -6.92
N LEU A 58 16.80 -1.30 -6.79
CA LEU A 58 16.67 -0.26 -7.84
C LEU A 58 17.40 -0.66 -9.13
N ARG A 59 18.53 -1.36 -9.06
CA ARG A 59 19.19 -1.91 -10.26
C ARG A 59 18.34 -2.94 -10.97
N ALA A 60 17.67 -3.82 -10.22
CA ALA A 60 16.79 -4.83 -10.81
C ALA A 60 15.57 -4.20 -11.50
N LEU A 61 15.07 -3.07 -10.99
CA LEU A 61 13.93 -2.37 -11.55
C LEU A 61 14.29 -1.41 -12.69
N ALA A 62 15.56 -0.96 -12.78
CA ALA A 62 16.03 0.01 -13.77
C ALA A 62 15.82 -0.49 -15.20
N GLY A 63 15.19 0.33 -16.06
CA GLY A 63 14.90 0.02 -17.45
C GLY A 63 13.85 -1.06 -17.68
N ASP A 64 13.22 -1.58 -16.62
CA ASP A 64 12.27 -2.69 -16.72
C ASP A 64 10.90 -2.35 -16.12
N THR A 65 9.95 -3.27 -16.30
CA THR A 65 8.57 -3.15 -15.82
C THR A 65 8.32 -4.12 -14.67
N HIS A 66 7.77 -3.61 -13.59
CA HIS A 66 7.40 -4.39 -12.42
C HIS A 66 5.95 -4.13 -12.01
N GLN A 67 5.40 -5.00 -11.18
CA GLN A 67 4.05 -4.87 -10.64
C GLN A 67 4.10 -4.20 -9.27
N VAL A 68 3.15 -3.29 -9.06
CA VAL A 68 2.82 -2.75 -7.74
C VAL A 68 1.41 -3.20 -7.39
N ILE A 69 1.29 -3.95 -6.31
CA ILE A 69 0.02 -4.50 -5.83
C ILE A 69 -0.30 -3.81 -4.51
N THR A 70 -1.44 -3.12 -4.46
CA THR A 70 -1.94 -2.55 -3.21
C THR A 70 -3.26 -3.21 -2.83
N ALA A 71 -3.36 -3.70 -1.61
CA ALA A 71 -4.58 -4.21 -1.03
C ALA A 71 -5.10 -3.27 0.05
N VAL A 72 -6.42 -3.16 0.15
CA VAL A 72 -7.13 -2.41 1.19
C VAL A 72 -8.18 -3.29 1.81
N SER A 73 -8.18 -3.37 3.14
CA SER A 73 -9.22 -4.01 3.94
C SER A 73 -10.04 -2.95 4.64
N VAL A 74 -11.34 -2.91 4.34
CA VAL A 74 -12.31 -1.97 4.90
C VAL A 74 -13.17 -2.71 5.90
N TRP A 75 -13.18 -2.26 7.14
CA TRP A 75 -13.91 -2.81 8.26
C TRP A 75 -14.95 -1.81 8.73
N MET A 76 -16.20 -2.26 8.88
CA MET A 76 -17.27 -1.50 9.51
C MET A 76 -17.57 -2.10 10.86
N ILE A 77 -17.48 -1.30 11.90
CA ILE A 77 -17.80 -1.66 13.28
C ILE A 77 -18.89 -0.75 13.80
N SER A 78 -19.88 -1.33 14.45
CA SER A 78 -20.88 -0.56 15.20
C SER A 78 -21.12 -1.19 16.56
N ALA A 79 -21.26 -0.36 17.57
CA ALA A 79 -21.66 -0.78 18.93
C ALA A 79 -22.86 0.06 19.36
N ASN A 80 -23.91 -0.59 19.84
CA ASN A 80 -25.07 0.09 20.41
C ASN A 80 -24.90 0.33 21.94
N ALA A 81 -25.83 1.08 22.50
CA ALA A 81 -25.80 1.39 23.94
C ALA A 81 -25.93 0.16 24.85
N ASP A 82 -26.44 -0.95 24.33
CA ASP A 82 -26.59 -2.21 25.09
C ASP A 82 -25.32 -3.08 24.99
N GLY A 83 -24.26 -2.57 24.35
CA GLY A 83 -22.98 -3.29 24.17
C GLY A 83 -23.00 -4.36 23.06
N GLN A 84 -24.05 -4.40 22.23
CA GLN A 84 -24.05 -5.27 21.07
C GLN A 84 -23.14 -4.73 19.97
N VAL A 85 -22.21 -5.56 19.51
CA VAL A 85 -21.26 -5.24 18.44
C VAL A 85 -21.64 -5.93 17.15
N SER A 86 -21.68 -5.17 16.06
CA SER A 86 -21.76 -5.67 14.69
C SER A 86 -20.46 -5.37 13.97
N LEU A 87 -19.95 -6.36 13.26
CA LEU A 87 -18.67 -6.30 12.57
C LEU A 87 -18.79 -6.92 11.18
N GLY A 88 -18.31 -6.19 10.17
CA GLY A 88 -18.20 -6.70 8.81
C GLY A 88 -16.94 -6.13 8.15
N PHE A 89 -16.32 -6.91 7.25
CA PHE A 89 -15.20 -6.40 6.47
C PHE A 89 -15.19 -6.96 5.05
N ARG A 90 -14.54 -6.22 4.17
CA ARG A 90 -14.25 -6.64 2.81
C ARG A 90 -12.86 -6.15 2.41
N THR A 91 -12.11 -7.03 1.74
CA THR A 91 -10.77 -6.73 1.26
C THR A 91 -10.73 -6.76 -0.26
N LEU A 92 -10.13 -5.75 -0.84
CA LEU A 92 -9.87 -5.66 -2.28
C LEU A 92 -8.36 -5.49 -2.53
N ALA A 93 -7.92 -5.79 -3.74
CA ALA A 93 -6.57 -5.49 -4.19
C ALA A 93 -6.60 -4.96 -5.61
N ASP A 94 -5.70 -4.04 -5.91
CA ASP A 94 -5.49 -3.51 -7.24
C ASP A 94 -4.03 -3.65 -7.64
N THR A 95 -3.77 -3.70 -8.97
CA THR A 95 -2.43 -3.89 -9.51
C THR A 95 -2.18 -2.86 -10.60
N ALA A 96 -1.04 -2.20 -10.52
CA ALA A 96 -0.50 -1.33 -11.56
C ALA A 96 0.86 -1.85 -12.03
N HIS A 97 1.22 -1.58 -13.28
CA HIS A 97 2.52 -1.88 -13.85
C HIS A 97 3.32 -0.59 -13.96
N VAL A 98 4.52 -0.60 -13.42
CA VAL A 98 5.42 0.56 -13.39
C VAL A 98 6.67 0.24 -14.18
N THR A 99 6.98 1.08 -15.16
CA THR A 99 8.21 1.00 -15.94
C THR A 99 9.16 2.09 -15.50
N PHE A 100 10.40 1.73 -15.17
CA PHE A 100 11.45 2.68 -14.84
C PHE A 100 12.22 3.16 -16.07
N HIS A 101 12.80 4.34 -15.98
CA HIS A 101 13.88 4.75 -16.87
C HIS A 101 15.10 3.84 -16.65
N ASP A 102 15.99 3.79 -17.66
CA ASP A 102 17.33 3.31 -17.44
C ASP A 102 18.01 4.19 -16.40
N LEU A 103 18.55 3.58 -15.34
CA LEU A 103 19.18 4.31 -14.25
C LEU A 103 20.66 3.97 -14.17
N THR A 104 21.51 5.00 -14.08
CA THR A 104 22.93 4.82 -13.78
C THR A 104 23.15 4.54 -12.29
N ASP A 105 24.29 3.95 -11.96
CA ASP A 105 24.68 3.72 -10.56
C ASP A 105 24.74 5.03 -9.74
N GLU A 106 25.14 6.14 -10.38
CA GLU A 106 25.14 7.47 -9.77
C GLU A 106 23.73 7.93 -9.41
N GLN A 107 22.78 7.79 -10.34
CA GLN A 107 21.37 8.16 -10.11
C GLN A 107 20.74 7.35 -8.99
N ILE A 108 21.02 6.05 -8.93
CA ILE A 108 20.58 5.16 -7.86
C ILE A 108 21.16 5.61 -6.52
N ALA A 109 22.48 5.86 -6.45
CA ALA A 109 23.14 6.30 -5.24
C ALA A 109 22.63 7.66 -4.76
N ASP A 110 22.38 8.61 -5.68
CA ASP A 110 21.83 9.92 -5.37
C ASP A 110 20.43 9.82 -4.78
N TYR A 111 19.57 9.00 -5.39
CA TYR A 111 18.23 8.80 -4.89
C TYR A 111 18.22 8.18 -3.48
N LEU A 112 19.00 7.12 -3.26
CA LEU A 112 19.09 6.46 -1.95
C LEU A 112 19.60 7.38 -0.84
N ARG A 113 20.50 8.32 -1.15
CA ARG A 113 21.00 9.33 -0.18
C ARG A 113 19.91 10.29 0.30
N ARG A 114 18.83 10.47 -0.46
CA ARG A 114 17.71 11.35 -0.07
C ARG A 114 16.83 10.76 1.03
N GLY A 115 16.95 9.47 1.31
CA GLY A 115 16.29 8.80 2.43
C GLY A 115 14.82 8.44 2.23
N GLU A 116 14.24 8.66 1.04
CA GLU A 116 12.83 8.33 0.75
C GLU A 116 12.56 6.83 0.57
N SER A 117 13.61 6.00 0.54
CA SER A 117 13.58 4.62 0.05
C SER A 117 13.29 3.59 1.12
N PHE A 118 13.77 3.83 2.36
CA PHE A 118 13.92 2.78 3.37
C PHE A 118 12.62 2.31 4.01
N ASP A 119 11.56 3.07 3.89
CA ASP A 119 10.21 2.73 4.38
C ASP A 119 9.26 2.25 3.28
N LYS A 120 9.77 2.11 2.03
CA LYS A 120 8.98 1.77 0.86
C LYS A 120 9.35 0.40 0.27
N ALA A 121 8.33 -0.37 -0.17
CA ALA A 121 8.54 -1.58 -0.95
C ALA A 121 9.24 -1.26 -2.28
N GLY A 122 10.20 -2.09 -2.69
CA GLY A 122 10.99 -1.87 -3.90
C GLY A 122 11.96 -0.70 -3.82
N ALA A 123 12.18 -0.13 -2.62
CA ALA A 123 13.10 0.97 -2.33
C ALA A 123 12.79 2.27 -3.07
N TYR A 124 11.54 2.57 -3.44
CA TYR A 124 11.18 3.85 -4.06
C TYR A 124 9.77 4.32 -3.67
N ALA A 125 9.57 5.64 -3.75
CA ALA A 125 8.27 6.28 -3.63
C ALA A 125 7.72 6.65 -5.01
N ALA A 126 6.41 6.51 -5.21
CA ALA A 126 5.75 6.95 -6.45
C ALA A 126 5.59 8.48 -6.53
N GLN A 127 5.97 9.20 -5.48
CA GLN A 127 5.90 10.65 -5.34
C GLN A 127 7.29 11.22 -5.03
N GLY A 128 7.40 12.54 -4.97
CA GLY A 128 8.67 13.20 -4.67
C GLY A 128 9.76 12.90 -5.69
N GLU A 129 10.96 12.67 -5.22
CA GLU A 129 12.12 12.36 -6.07
C GLU A 129 12.00 10.99 -6.75
N GLY A 130 11.34 10.03 -6.10
CA GLY A 130 11.10 8.71 -6.67
C GLY A 130 10.23 8.72 -7.92
N ALA A 131 9.37 9.72 -8.09
CA ALA A 131 8.60 9.90 -9.32
C ALA A 131 9.48 10.11 -10.56
N LYS A 132 10.70 10.62 -10.40
CA LYS A 132 11.66 10.82 -11.49
C LYS A 132 12.26 9.52 -12.02
N LEU A 133 12.19 8.44 -11.24
CA LEU A 133 12.63 7.12 -11.67
C LEU A 133 11.63 6.47 -12.63
N ILE A 134 10.36 6.90 -12.56
CA ILE A 134 9.24 6.29 -13.28
C ILE A 134 9.13 6.88 -14.69
N LYS A 135 9.20 6.01 -15.68
CA LYS A 135 8.98 6.34 -17.09
C LYS A 135 7.50 6.28 -17.48
N HIS A 136 6.80 5.27 -16.97
CA HIS A 136 5.40 5.00 -17.31
C HIS A 136 4.69 4.22 -16.21
N ILE A 137 3.40 4.48 -16.03
CA ILE A 137 2.51 3.69 -15.18
C ILE A 137 1.34 3.24 -16.05
N GLU A 138 1.09 1.93 -16.09
CA GLU A 138 -0.12 1.32 -16.62
C GLU A 138 -1.00 0.86 -15.45
N GLY A 139 -2.20 1.41 -15.36
CA GLY A 139 -3.13 1.21 -14.23
C GLY A 139 -3.33 2.49 -13.41
N ASP A 140 -3.86 2.33 -12.20
CA ASP A 140 -4.15 3.45 -11.32
C ASP A 140 -2.89 3.90 -10.57
N ARG A 141 -2.54 5.19 -10.71
CA ARG A 141 -1.42 5.80 -9.99
C ARG A 141 -1.61 5.73 -8.46
N ASP A 142 -2.83 5.83 -7.99
CA ASP A 142 -3.14 5.77 -6.56
C ASP A 142 -2.82 4.38 -5.98
N THR A 143 -2.93 3.33 -6.79
CA THR A 143 -2.45 1.98 -6.44
C THR A 143 -0.94 1.97 -6.19
N VAL A 144 -0.17 2.68 -7.01
CA VAL A 144 1.29 2.78 -6.85
C VAL A 144 1.67 3.61 -5.62
N ILE A 145 0.87 4.63 -5.29
CA ILE A 145 1.06 5.45 -4.08
C ILE A 145 0.74 4.65 -2.80
N GLY A 146 -0.20 3.70 -2.86
CA GLY A 146 -0.51 2.82 -1.74
C GLY A 146 -1.95 2.84 -1.24
N LEU A 147 -2.87 3.51 -1.96
CA LEU A 147 -4.31 3.47 -1.69
C LEU A 147 -5.08 3.59 -3.02
N PRO A 148 -5.67 2.52 -3.57
CA PRO A 148 -6.38 2.53 -4.86
C PRO A 148 -7.75 3.22 -4.72
N VAL A 149 -7.75 4.55 -4.65
CA VAL A 149 -8.94 5.36 -4.33
C VAL A 149 -10.04 5.16 -5.34
N THR A 150 -9.74 5.15 -6.62
CA THR A 150 -10.73 4.95 -7.70
C THR A 150 -11.47 3.63 -7.53
N ARG A 151 -10.74 2.56 -7.28
CA ARG A 151 -11.32 1.23 -7.08
C ARG A 151 -12.09 1.15 -5.76
N LEU A 152 -11.56 1.76 -4.71
CA LEU A 152 -12.19 1.80 -3.39
C LEU A 152 -13.57 2.45 -3.46
N LEU A 153 -13.68 3.62 -4.07
CA LEU A 153 -14.95 4.35 -4.20
C LEU A 153 -15.95 3.63 -5.11
N ARG A 154 -15.47 2.91 -6.11
CA ARG A 154 -16.37 2.07 -6.96
C ARG A 154 -16.96 0.89 -6.20
N GLU A 155 -16.17 0.23 -5.35
CA GLU A 155 -16.59 -0.94 -4.57
C GLU A 155 -17.37 -0.56 -3.30
N PHE A 156 -17.15 0.65 -2.79
CA PHE A 156 -17.78 1.22 -1.60
C PHE A 156 -18.28 2.64 -1.87
N PRO A 157 -19.38 2.80 -2.64
CA PRO A 157 -19.89 4.14 -3.02
C PRO A 157 -20.21 5.04 -1.82
N ASP A 158 -20.66 4.43 -0.72
CA ASP A 158 -21.05 5.16 0.50
C ASP A 158 -19.85 5.81 1.22
N LEU A 159 -18.64 5.37 0.94
CA LEU A 159 -17.43 6.03 1.48
C LEU A 159 -17.28 7.46 0.96
N SER A 160 -17.75 7.76 -0.25
CA SER A 160 -17.72 9.11 -0.80
C SER A 160 -18.56 10.13 -0.02
N ALA A 161 -19.55 9.66 0.73
CA ALA A 161 -20.41 10.50 1.57
C ALA A 161 -19.82 10.71 2.98
N ALA A 162 -18.79 9.94 3.34
CA ALA A 162 -18.13 9.98 4.66
C ALA A 162 -16.80 10.75 4.67
N ILE A 163 -16.32 11.17 3.48
CA ILE A 163 -15.11 11.95 3.27
C ILE A 163 -15.50 13.38 2.86
#